data_fcdc4ad8463204746acadc0b922450b0
#
_entry.id   fcdc4ad8463204746acadc0b922450b0
#
_cell.length_a   1.000
_cell.length_b   1.000
_cell.length_c   1.000
_cell.angle_alpha   90.00
_cell.angle_beta   90.00
_cell.angle_gamma   90.00
#
_symmetry.space_group_name_H-M   'P 1'
#
loop_
_entity.id
_entity.type
_entity.pdbx_description
1 polymer ?
#
loop_
_entity_poly.entity_id
_entity_poly.type
_entity_poly.pdbx_seq_one_letter_code
_entity_poly.pdbx_strand_id
1 'polypeptide(L)'
;MCGIVGIYNVPEASKIAALGIHALQHRGQEGAGIISYNNDFHFKNAYGLVDHIFSKNKVIEHLPGNIAIGHVRYSTTGGTGENNVQPLFYNLDFGGFAISHNGDFTDSAYWREKLSKEGAIFQTSTDTEIIPHLI
;
A
#
# COMPACT_ATOMS: atom_id res chain seq x y z
N MET A 1 2.50 13.61 -5.56
CA MET A 1 1.15 13.01 -5.47
C MET A 1 1.24 11.54 -5.84
N CYS A 2 0.74 10.64 -4.98
CA CYS A 2 0.72 9.20 -5.26
C CYS A 2 -0.24 8.80 -6.38
N GLY A 3 -0.18 7.55 -6.82
CA GLY A 3 -1.17 6.94 -7.71
C GLY A 3 -1.70 5.64 -7.09
N ILE A 4 -2.98 5.39 -7.25
CA ILE A 4 -3.65 4.19 -6.73
C ILE A 4 -4.43 3.51 -7.84
N VAL A 5 -4.40 2.18 -7.84
CA VAL A 5 -5.20 1.33 -8.74
C VAL A 5 -5.89 0.27 -7.90
N GLY A 6 -7.19 0.11 -8.10
CA GLY A 6 -7.97 -0.99 -7.52
C GLY A 6 -8.54 -1.88 -8.61
N ILE A 7 -8.38 -3.19 -8.47
CA ILE A 7 -8.90 -4.22 -9.36
C ILE A 7 -9.78 -5.15 -8.55
N TYR A 8 -10.98 -5.41 -9.00
CA TYR A 8 -11.93 -6.27 -8.33
C TYR A 8 -12.57 -7.28 -9.29
N ASN A 9 -12.56 -8.53 -8.89
CA ASN A 9 -13.19 -9.66 -9.58
C ASN A 9 -12.71 -9.84 -11.03
N VAL A 10 -11.41 -9.70 -11.25
CA VAL A 10 -10.78 -9.90 -12.56
C VAL A 10 -9.64 -10.92 -12.41
N PRO A 11 -9.58 -11.97 -13.24
CA PRO A 11 -8.45 -12.89 -13.25
C PRO A 11 -7.12 -12.16 -13.41
N GLU A 12 -6.05 -12.65 -12.75
CA GLU A 12 -4.73 -12.02 -12.77
C GLU A 12 -4.74 -10.54 -12.34
N ALA A 13 -5.53 -10.21 -11.31
CA ALA A 13 -5.72 -8.83 -10.86
C ALA A 13 -4.41 -8.09 -10.58
N SER A 14 -3.39 -8.76 -10.02
CA SER A 14 -2.08 -8.16 -9.74
C SER A 14 -1.34 -7.73 -11.01
N LYS A 15 -1.47 -8.48 -12.10
CA LYS A 15 -0.88 -8.13 -13.40
C LYS A 15 -1.50 -6.85 -13.96
N ILE A 16 -2.82 -6.74 -13.88
CA ILE A 16 -3.55 -5.54 -14.30
C ILE A 16 -3.22 -4.37 -13.39
N ALA A 17 -3.14 -4.61 -12.08
CA ALA A 17 -2.70 -3.59 -11.11
C ALA A 17 -1.29 -3.08 -11.42
N ALA A 18 -0.33 -3.97 -11.75
CA ALA A 18 1.02 -3.60 -12.14
C ALA A 18 1.05 -2.70 -13.39
N LEU A 19 0.27 -3.04 -14.41
CA LEU A 19 0.10 -2.20 -15.60
C LEU A 19 -0.51 -0.83 -15.25
N GLY A 20 -1.49 -0.82 -14.38
CA GLY A 20 -2.15 0.40 -13.93
C GLY A 20 -1.22 1.33 -13.15
N ILE A 21 -0.47 0.81 -12.18
CA ILE A 21 0.51 1.63 -11.44
C ILE A 21 1.72 2.02 -12.29
N HIS A 22 2.10 1.20 -13.29
CA HIS A 22 3.11 1.60 -14.27
C HIS A 22 2.63 2.80 -15.10
N ALA A 23 1.38 2.82 -15.54
CA ALA A 23 0.79 3.96 -16.23
C ALA A 23 0.74 5.22 -15.34
N LEU A 24 0.67 5.04 -14.00
CA LEU A 24 0.69 6.11 -13.01
C LEU A 24 2.10 6.45 -12.50
N GLN A 25 3.16 5.89 -13.09
CA GLN A 25 4.55 6.09 -12.64
C GLN A 25 4.96 7.56 -12.57
N HIS A 26 4.42 8.41 -13.44
CA HIS A 26 4.65 9.86 -13.42
C HIS A 26 4.12 10.55 -12.15
N ARG A 27 3.26 9.90 -11.37
CA ARG A 27 2.72 10.43 -10.11
C ARG A 27 3.57 10.05 -8.91
N GLY A 28 4.42 9.03 -9.01
CA GLY A 28 5.29 8.61 -7.93
C GLY A 28 6.40 7.69 -8.43
N GLN A 29 7.64 8.01 -8.10
CA GLN A 29 8.83 7.29 -8.57
C GLN A 29 9.71 6.75 -7.44
N GLU A 30 9.29 6.93 -6.20
CA GLU A 30 10.07 6.58 -5.01
C GLU A 30 9.93 5.11 -4.65
N GLY A 31 8.71 4.60 -4.71
CA GLY A 31 8.41 3.21 -4.40
C GLY A 31 7.07 2.79 -4.95
N ALA A 32 6.85 1.51 -5.04
CA ALA A 32 5.59 0.93 -5.50
C ALA A 32 5.27 -0.36 -4.74
N GLY A 33 3.99 -0.66 -4.64
CA GLY A 33 3.51 -1.87 -4.01
C GLY A 33 2.23 -2.39 -4.63
N ILE A 34 2.02 -3.69 -4.47
CA ILE A 34 0.78 -4.39 -4.81
C ILE A 34 0.44 -5.35 -3.69
N ILE A 35 -0.83 -5.36 -3.29
CA ILE A 35 -1.44 -6.42 -2.49
C ILE A 35 -2.50 -7.09 -3.35
N SER A 36 -2.49 -8.42 -3.38
CA SER A 36 -3.55 -9.23 -4.00
C SER A 36 -4.21 -10.15 -2.98
N TYR A 37 -5.39 -10.63 -3.30
CA TYR A 37 -6.15 -11.54 -2.46
C TYR A 37 -6.64 -12.76 -3.24
N ASN A 38 -6.32 -13.94 -2.69
CA ASN A 38 -6.79 -15.25 -3.14
C ASN A 38 -6.95 -16.16 -1.92
N ASN A 39 -8.07 -16.04 -1.21
CA ASN A 39 -8.32 -16.62 0.11
C ASN A 39 -7.29 -16.22 1.20
N ASP A 40 -6.18 -15.66 0.80
CA ASP A 40 -5.14 -15.09 1.64
C ASP A 40 -4.57 -13.82 0.98
N PHE A 41 -3.88 -13.00 1.76
CA PHE A 41 -3.23 -11.79 1.26
C PHE A 41 -1.81 -12.09 0.82
N HIS A 42 -1.47 -11.62 -0.37
CA HIS A 42 -0.12 -11.67 -0.93
C HIS A 42 0.32 -10.26 -1.27
N PHE A 43 1.54 -9.87 -0.89
CA PHE A 43 2.00 -8.50 -1.11
C PHE A 43 3.47 -8.42 -1.51
N LYS A 44 3.77 -7.37 -2.25
CA LYS A 44 5.13 -6.95 -2.58
C LYS A 44 5.19 -5.43 -2.60
N ASN A 45 5.96 -4.86 -1.69
CA ASN A 45 6.29 -3.45 -1.64
C ASN A 45 7.80 -3.28 -1.72
N ALA A 46 8.28 -2.30 -2.47
CA ALA A 46 9.69 -1.98 -2.56
C ALA A 46 9.94 -0.54 -3.00
N TYR A 47 11.13 -0.04 -2.73
CA TYR A 47 11.63 1.17 -3.37
C TYR A 47 12.00 0.92 -4.83
N GLY A 48 11.78 1.91 -5.66
CA GLY A 48 12.13 1.93 -7.06
C GLY A 48 10.93 2.06 -8.00
N LEU A 49 11.22 1.96 -9.28
CA LEU A 49 10.21 2.05 -10.32
C LEU A 49 9.44 0.74 -10.44
N VAL A 50 8.18 0.85 -10.84
CA VAL A 50 7.26 -0.29 -11.01
C VAL A 50 7.87 -1.40 -11.84
N ASP A 51 8.46 -1.05 -12.98
CA ASP A 51 9.08 -2.03 -13.88
C ASP A 51 10.26 -2.76 -13.21
N HIS A 52 11.08 -2.08 -12.45
CA HIS A 52 12.19 -2.69 -11.74
C HIS A 52 11.74 -3.67 -10.64
N ILE A 53 10.60 -3.39 -10.00
CA ILE A 53 10.07 -4.21 -8.90
C ILE A 53 9.34 -5.43 -9.43
N PHE A 54 8.45 -5.24 -10.41
CA PHE A 54 7.47 -6.25 -10.80
C PHE A 54 7.82 -7.04 -12.07
N SER A 55 8.78 -6.60 -12.89
CA SER A 55 9.21 -7.33 -14.08
C SER A 55 10.21 -8.47 -13.80
N LYS A 56 10.83 -8.48 -12.61
CA LYS A 56 11.89 -9.41 -12.25
C LYS A 56 11.36 -10.55 -11.38
N ASN A 57 12.07 -11.71 -11.45
CA ASN A 57 11.93 -12.84 -10.51
C ASN A 57 10.51 -13.39 -10.34
N LYS A 58 9.66 -13.25 -11.37
CA LYS A 58 8.28 -13.76 -11.33
C LYS A 58 7.43 -13.19 -10.17
N VAL A 59 7.72 -11.98 -9.75
CA VAL A 59 7.05 -11.33 -8.60
C VAL A 59 5.53 -11.38 -8.76
N ILE A 60 5.01 -11.12 -9.96
CA ILE A 60 3.57 -11.15 -10.23
C ILE A 60 2.97 -12.56 -10.02
N GLU A 61 3.73 -13.62 -10.31
CA GLU A 61 3.26 -15.01 -10.09
C GLU A 61 3.05 -15.32 -8.60
N HIS A 62 3.73 -14.58 -7.70
CA HIS A 62 3.57 -14.69 -6.25
C HIS A 62 2.45 -13.81 -5.68
N LEU A 63 1.73 -13.12 -6.55
CA LEU A 63 0.59 -12.27 -6.21
C LEU A 63 -0.70 -12.79 -6.86
N PRO A 64 -1.16 -14.01 -6.53
CA PRO A 64 -2.34 -14.60 -7.13
C PRO A 64 -3.62 -13.92 -6.67
N GLY A 65 -4.69 -14.09 -7.44
CA GLY A 65 -6.02 -13.68 -7.05
C GLY A 65 -6.75 -12.83 -8.08
N ASN A 66 -7.99 -12.55 -7.75
CA ASN A 66 -8.90 -11.76 -8.57
C ASN A 66 -9.20 -10.37 -8.00
N ILE A 67 -8.56 -10.04 -6.89
CA ILE A 67 -8.64 -8.72 -6.25
C ILE A 67 -7.20 -8.23 -6.05
N ALA A 68 -6.93 -6.98 -6.38
CA ALA A 68 -5.65 -6.35 -6.08
C ALA A 68 -5.79 -4.84 -5.90
N ILE A 69 -4.93 -4.28 -5.03
CA ILE A 69 -4.69 -2.85 -4.95
C ILE A 69 -3.22 -2.57 -5.21
N GLY A 70 -2.94 -1.53 -5.99
CA GLY A 70 -1.61 -1.08 -6.33
C GLY A 70 -1.40 0.39 -5.98
N HIS A 71 -0.18 0.74 -5.65
CA HIS A 71 0.20 2.10 -5.25
C HIS A 71 1.57 2.47 -5.79
N VAL A 72 1.72 3.70 -6.28
CA VAL A 72 3.02 4.35 -6.50
C VAL A 72 3.17 5.54 -5.57
N ARG A 73 4.32 5.59 -4.88
CA ARG A 73 4.60 6.56 -3.84
C ARG A 73 5.33 7.78 -4.38
N TYR A 74 4.85 8.94 -3.93
CA TYR A 74 5.56 10.20 -3.93
C TYR A 74 5.52 10.77 -2.50
N SER A 75 6.68 10.96 -1.88
CA SER A 75 6.74 11.47 -0.49
C SER A 75 6.24 12.90 -0.42
N THR A 76 5.13 13.09 0.29
CA THR A 76 4.67 14.42 0.69
C THR A 76 4.80 14.60 2.21
N THR A 77 4.49 13.57 2.97
CA THR A 77 4.51 13.58 4.44
C THR A 77 5.01 12.23 4.97
N GLY A 78 5.80 12.24 6.02
CA GLY A 78 6.32 11.02 6.64
C GLY A 78 7.54 10.46 5.92
N GLY A 79 8.70 10.73 6.38
CA GLY A 79 10.07 10.28 6.05
C GLY A 79 10.29 9.22 4.97
N THR A 80 11.53 9.02 4.60
CA THR A 80 12.02 8.03 3.64
C THR A 80 12.23 6.66 4.30
N GLY A 81 11.16 5.96 4.71
CA GLY A 81 11.27 4.60 5.27
C GLY A 81 10.64 3.56 4.35
N GLU A 82 11.27 2.41 4.17
CA GLU A 82 10.69 1.30 3.36
C GLU A 82 9.31 0.90 3.87
N ASN A 83 9.10 0.99 5.17
CA ASN A 83 7.82 0.68 5.81
C ASN A 83 6.68 1.63 5.39
N ASN A 84 7.00 2.75 4.74
CA ASN A 84 6.02 3.72 4.27
C ASN A 84 5.51 3.45 2.86
N VAL A 85 6.07 2.46 2.16
CA VAL A 85 5.58 2.07 0.82
C VAL A 85 4.25 1.36 0.95
N GLN A 86 3.24 1.86 0.28
CA GLN A 86 1.88 1.31 0.30
C GLN A 86 1.66 0.34 -0.88
N PRO A 87 0.65 -0.54 -0.80
CA PRO A 87 -0.38 -0.69 0.23
C PRO A 87 0.17 -1.16 1.57
N LEU A 88 -0.45 -0.73 2.67
CA LEU A 88 -0.18 -1.24 4.00
C LEU A 88 -1.11 -2.41 4.32
N PHE A 89 -0.63 -3.37 5.12
CA PHE A 89 -1.39 -4.54 5.53
C PHE A 89 -1.38 -4.69 7.05
N TYR A 90 -2.54 -4.99 7.62
CA TYR A 90 -2.74 -5.23 9.04
C TYR A 90 -3.63 -6.45 9.28
N ASN A 91 -3.39 -7.16 10.35
CA ASN A 91 -4.31 -8.15 10.87
C ASN A 91 -5.14 -7.52 11.98
N LEU A 92 -6.43 -7.37 11.74
CA LEU A 92 -7.40 -6.87 12.70
C LEU A 92 -8.20 -8.06 13.28
N ASP A 93 -9.05 -7.82 14.27
CA ASP A 93 -9.85 -8.86 14.91
C ASP A 93 -10.84 -9.55 13.96
N PHE A 94 -11.32 -8.82 12.97
CA PHE A 94 -12.19 -9.35 11.90
C PHE A 94 -11.44 -9.94 10.70
N GLY A 95 -10.11 -9.93 10.68
CA GLY A 95 -9.27 -10.48 9.61
C GLY A 95 -8.29 -9.51 9.01
N GLY A 96 -7.73 -9.87 7.85
CA GLY A 96 -6.77 -9.05 7.12
C GLY A 96 -7.40 -7.77 6.55
N PHE A 97 -6.67 -6.68 6.65
CA PHE A 97 -7.04 -5.36 6.16
C PHE A 97 -5.90 -4.74 5.36
N ALA A 98 -6.16 -4.40 4.11
CA ALA A 98 -5.20 -3.74 3.23
C ALA A 98 -5.69 -2.36 2.84
N ILE A 99 -4.80 -1.36 2.86
CA ILE A 99 -5.15 0.04 2.59
C ILE A 99 -4.09 0.75 1.74
N SER A 100 -4.57 1.57 0.81
CA SER A 100 -3.79 2.58 0.09
C SER A 100 -4.45 3.94 0.18
N HIS A 101 -3.64 4.97 0.32
CA HIS A 101 -4.11 6.34 0.47
C HIS A 101 -3.29 7.29 -0.43
N ASN A 102 -3.98 8.21 -1.07
CA ASN A 102 -3.40 9.32 -1.80
C ASN A 102 -3.98 10.62 -1.28
N GLY A 103 -3.27 11.29 -0.39
CA GLY A 103 -3.68 12.53 0.27
C GLY A 103 -2.96 12.71 1.60
N ASP A 104 -3.44 13.65 2.39
CA ASP A 104 -3.01 13.92 3.74
C ASP A 104 -4.19 13.78 4.71
N PHE A 105 -3.99 12.99 5.75
CA PHE A 105 -5.01 12.81 6.79
C PHE A 105 -5.01 14.03 7.71
N THR A 106 -6.15 14.72 7.79
CA THR A 106 -6.31 15.92 8.61
C THR A 106 -6.03 15.60 10.08
N ASP A 107 -5.29 16.49 10.75
CA ASP A 107 -4.93 16.35 12.16
C ASP A 107 -4.17 15.05 12.49
N SER A 108 -3.39 14.54 11.55
CA SER A 108 -2.65 13.28 11.72
C SER A 108 -1.75 13.25 12.96
N ALA A 109 -1.10 14.37 13.29
CA ALA A 109 -0.27 14.49 14.49
C ALA A 109 -1.08 14.31 15.78
N TYR A 110 -2.24 14.94 15.86
CA TYR A 110 -3.15 14.81 17.00
C TYR A 110 -3.63 13.38 17.18
N TRP A 111 -4.09 12.74 16.09
CA TRP A 111 -4.58 11.37 16.15
C TRP A 111 -3.47 10.38 16.52
N ARG A 112 -2.29 10.55 15.96
CA ARG A 112 -1.13 9.70 16.29
C ARG A 112 -0.76 9.80 17.77
N GLU A 113 -0.71 11.02 18.32
CA GLU A 113 -0.41 11.24 19.74
C GLU A 113 -1.50 10.61 20.64
N LYS A 114 -2.79 10.87 20.31
CA LYS A 114 -3.91 10.33 21.06
C LYS A 114 -3.90 8.80 21.10
N LEU A 115 -3.84 8.17 19.94
CA LEU A 115 -3.84 6.71 19.82
C LEU A 115 -2.61 6.08 20.50
N SER A 116 -1.43 6.72 20.41
CA SER A 116 -0.24 6.24 21.11
C SER A 116 -0.42 6.26 22.64
N LYS A 117 -1.07 7.28 23.18
CA LYS A 117 -1.42 7.35 24.61
C LYS A 117 -2.43 6.26 25.03
N GLU A 118 -3.27 5.82 24.10
CA GLU A 118 -4.23 4.73 24.27
C GLU A 118 -3.62 3.34 24.03
N GLY A 119 -2.32 3.27 23.70
CA GLY A 119 -1.58 2.01 23.54
C GLY A 119 -1.36 1.55 22.11
N ALA A 120 -1.73 2.34 21.11
CA ALA A 120 -1.45 2.01 19.71
C ALA A 120 0.05 2.01 19.41
N ILE A 121 0.51 1.02 18.67
CA ILE A 121 1.90 0.86 18.23
C ILE A 121 1.97 1.18 16.72
N PHE A 122 2.68 2.25 16.39
CA PHE A 122 2.90 2.64 15.00
C PHE A 122 4.22 2.07 14.48
N GLN A 123 4.18 1.47 13.29
CA GLN A 123 5.35 0.87 12.62
C GLN A 123 5.86 1.73 11.46
N THR A 124 5.04 2.67 10.99
CA THR A 124 5.36 3.59 9.90
C THR A 124 5.25 5.03 10.35
N SER A 125 5.76 5.95 9.55
CA SER A 125 5.56 7.39 9.75
C SER A 125 4.43 7.97 8.88
N THR A 126 3.77 7.13 8.06
CA THR A 126 2.66 7.58 7.22
C THR A 126 1.39 7.83 8.04
N ASP A 127 0.66 8.85 7.67
CA ASP A 127 -0.63 9.20 8.25
C ASP A 127 -1.70 8.12 7.99
N THR A 128 -1.55 7.39 6.92
CA THR A 128 -2.45 6.27 6.55
C THR A 128 -2.56 5.21 7.65
N GLU A 129 -1.50 5.00 8.43
CA GLU A 129 -1.50 4.02 9.53
C GLU A 129 -2.45 4.38 10.69
N ILE A 130 -2.93 5.61 10.74
CA ILE A 130 -3.93 6.03 11.73
C ILE A 130 -5.25 5.28 11.52
N ILE A 131 -5.61 5.03 10.26
CA ILE A 131 -6.91 4.46 9.88
C ILE A 131 -7.15 3.07 10.50
N PRO A 132 -6.23 2.09 10.39
CA PRO A 132 -6.44 0.78 11.02
C PRO A 132 -6.51 0.81 12.55
N HIS A 133 -6.04 1.86 13.20
CA HIS A 133 -6.19 2.04 14.65
C HIS A 133 -7.53 2.69 15.04
N LEU A 134 -8.26 3.26 14.09
CA LEU A 134 -9.58 3.85 14.30
C LEU A 134 -10.73 2.89 14.00
N ILE A 135 -10.48 1.78 13.32
CA ILE A 135 -11.46 0.76 12.95
C ILE A 135 -11.58 -0.27 14.07
#